data_56a8cf7a8e819bfed186feb6d2fab28e
#
_entry.id   56a8cf7a8e819bfed186feb6d2fab28e
#
_cell.length_a   1.000
_cell.length_b   1.000
_cell.length_c   1.000
_cell.angle_alpha   90.00
_cell.angle_beta   90.00
_cell.angle_gamma   90.00
#
_symmetry.space_group_name_H-M   'P 1'
#
loop_
_entity.id
_entity.type
_entity.pdbx_description
1 polymer ?
#
loop_
_entity_poly.entity_id
_entity_poly.type
_entity_poly.pdbx_seq_one_letter_code
_entity_poly.pdbx_strand_id
1 'polypeptide(L)'
;AIYPDCTPESQQAAEHLFKISNWGSEKVSYDAPFVTISKDKVLQRFKGRQYDFIYFDEGTGFTWECFTAVYSRNRGMAKWTCKVRMTTNPKRNHWLRKFLDWYIGADGFIIPERDGVVRYFYINGETVNDVVWGDTKEEVYRQCKINIDRTLAKFNGKTGKSTYKDMIKSFTFYEGKMSGNKAILDSNSGYVGSVAVMGGREAQANLEGNWNVDTEEDFDAPISNTDANQCFLNDPQINNDKWVTCDLADTGTDNFLCLAWNGFHVFDYLILKQTTPRQNAERLEMFAQQHDISNSHIIYDAVRGTYINDYIPEAIP
;
A
#
# COMPACT_ATOMS: atom_id res chain seq x y z
N ALA A 1 17.47 -14.78 -3.41
CA ALA A 1 16.38 -14.46 -4.32
C ALA A 1 15.13 -15.23 -3.90
N ILE A 2 13.98 -14.62 -4.02
CA ILE A 2 12.68 -15.24 -3.74
C ILE A 2 11.99 -15.33 -5.10
N TYR A 3 11.83 -16.55 -5.61
CA TYR A 3 11.16 -16.81 -6.88
C TYR A 3 9.81 -17.47 -6.63
N PRO A 4 8.75 -17.14 -7.40
CA PRO A 4 7.43 -17.72 -7.25
C PRO A 4 7.37 -19.23 -7.55
N ASP A 5 8.14 -19.75 -8.49
CA ASP A 5 8.20 -21.16 -8.84
C ASP A 5 9.64 -21.58 -9.08
N CYS A 6 10.31 -22.00 -8.03
CA CYS A 6 11.67 -22.51 -8.15
C CYS A 6 11.63 -23.94 -8.66
N THR A 7 11.63 -24.13 -9.98
CA THR A 7 11.90 -25.44 -10.55
C THR A 7 13.39 -25.77 -10.36
N PRO A 8 13.76 -27.08 -10.36
CA PRO A 8 15.16 -27.48 -10.29
C PRO A 8 16.04 -26.82 -11.38
N GLU A 9 15.46 -26.57 -12.56
CA GLU A 9 16.15 -25.93 -13.67
C GLU A 9 16.41 -24.43 -13.40
N SER A 10 15.45 -23.71 -12.86
CA SER A 10 15.63 -22.29 -12.52
C SER A 10 16.61 -22.10 -11.38
N GLN A 11 16.67 -23.05 -10.44
CA GLN A 11 17.66 -23.07 -9.37
C GLN A 11 19.06 -23.30 -9.94
N GLN A 12 19.24 -24.26 -10.85
CA GLN A 12 20.53 -24.51 -11.52
C GLN A 12 20.99 -23.31 -12.34
N ALA A 13 20.08 -22.65 -13.09
CA ALA A 13 20.40 -21.47 -13.88
C ALA A 13 20.88 -20.32 -12.98
N ALA A 14 20.22 -20.08 -11.86
CA ALA A 14 20.63 -19.06 -10.92
C ALA A 14 21.96 -19.39 -10.22
N GLU A 15 22.19 -20.64 -9.81
CA GLU A 15 23.47 -21.08 -9.28
C GLU A 15 24.61 -20.91 -10.28
N HIS A 16 24.34 -21.18 -11.56
CA HIS A 16 25.29 -20.96 -12.64
C HIS A 16 25.65 -19.48 -12.83
N LEU A 17 24.66 -18.61 -12.86
CA LEU A 17 24.85 -17.16 -12.96
C LEU A 17 25.70 -16.60 -11.81
N PHE A 18 25.47 -17.04 -10.60
CA PHE A 18 26.23 -16.60 -9.43
C PHE A 18 27.64 -17.17 -9.39
N LYS A 19 27.87 -18.38 -9.89
CA LYS A 19 29.21 -18.97 -10.05
C LYS A 19 30.04 -18.20 -11.08
N ILE A 20 29.46 -17.76 -12.18
CA ILE A 20 30.13 -16.97 -13.20
C ILE A 20 30.54 -15.57 -12.67
N SER A 21 29.79 -15.01 -11.73
CA SER A 21 30.07 -13.67 -11.17
C SER A 21 31.16 -13.66 -10.09
N ASN A 22 31.88 -14.73 -9.84
CA ASN A 22 32.97 -14.84 -8.84
C ASN A 22 32.55 -14.42 -7.42
N TRP A 23 31.36 -14.69 -7.04
CA TRP A 23 30.81 -14.37 -5.70
C TRP A 23 31.21 -15.42 -4.66
N GLY A 24 32.44 -15.84 -4.67
CA GLY A 24 33.03 -16.69 -3.66
C GLY A 24 32.35 -18.06 -3.48
N SER A 25 32.90 -18.86 -2.60
CA SER A 25 32.41 -20.21 -2.24
C SER A 25 31.17 -20.20 -1.33
N GLU A 26 30.46 -19.09 -1.19
CA GLU A 26 29.29 -19.00 -0.37
C GLU A 26 28.08 -19.65 -1.07
N LYS A 27 27.44 -20.56 -0.38
CA LYS A 27 26.22 -21.23 -0.82
C LYS A 27 25.13 -20.18 -1.02
N VAL A 28 24.71 -19.95 -2.24
CA VAL A 28 23.50 -19.20 -2.52
C VAL A 28 22.32 -20.09 -2.16
N SER A 29 21.59 -19.75 -1.12
CA SER A 29 20.37 -20.44 -0.76
C SER A 29 19.18 -19.71 -1.35
N TYR A 30 18.39 -20.44 -2.14
CA TYR A 30 17.11 -19.94 -2.67
C TYR A 30 15.99 -20.39 -1.74
N ASP A 31 15.25 -19.45 -1.25
CA ASP A 31 13.98 -19.74 -0.63
C ASP A 31 12.87 -19.44 -1.63
N ALA A 32 12.14 -20.46 -1.98
CA ALA A 32 11.02 -20.41 -2.87
C ALA A 32 9.83 -19.67 -2.23
N PRO A 33 8.89 -19.31 -2.96
CA PRO A 33 8.01 -18.17 -3.00
C PRO A 33 6.73 -18.29 -2.23
N PHE A 34 6.04 -17.16 -2.21
CA PHE A 34 4.89 -17.08 -1.37
C PHE A 34 3.86 -16.14 -1.89
N VAL A 35 3.08 -16.56 -2.82
CA VAL A 35 1.98 -15.79 -3.38
C VAL A 35 0.78 -15.69 -2.42
N THR A 36 0.69 -16.50 -1.39
CA THR A 36 -0.51 -16.51 -0.51
C THR A 36 -0.20 -16.90 0.93
N ILE A 37 0.89 -16.40 1.49
CA ILE A 37 1.22 -16.77 2.87
C ILE A 37 0.91 -15.60 3.80
N SER A 38 0.15 -15.89 4.87
CA SER A 38 -0.07 -14.93 5.95
C SER A 38 1.25 -14.44 6.56
N LYS A 39 1.25 -13.23 7.11
CA LYS A 39 2.37 -12.64 7.84
C LYS A 39 3.03 -13.63 8.80
N ASP A 40 2.25 -14.42 9.54
CA ASP A 40 2.75 -15.37 10.53
C ASP A 40 3.56 -16.50 9.92
N LYS A 41 3.11 -17.06 8.80
CA LYS A 41 3.85 -18.09 8.06
C LYS A 41 5.14 -17.54 7.48
N VAL A 42 5.12 -16.32 6.92
CA VAL A 42 6.33 -15.63 6.46
C VAL A 42 7.31 -15.42 7.62
N LEU A 43 6.84 -14.91 8.74
CA LEU A 43 7.67 -14.71 9.94
C LEU A 43 8.28 -16.01 10.45
N GLN A 44 7.53 -17.10 10.47
CA GLN A 44 8.03 -18.42 10.90
C GLN A 44 9.12 -18.93 9.96
N ARG A 45 8.90 -18.85 8.64
CA ARG A 45 9.82 -19.36 7.64
C ARG A 45 11.15 -18.61 7.59
N PHE A 46 11.10 -17.29 7.73
CA PHE A 46 12.28 -16.43 7.72
C PHE A 46 12.83 -16.15 9.14
N LYS A 47 12.25 -16.78 10.18
CA LYS A 47 12.73 -16.62 11.56
C LYS A 47 14.18 -17.08 11.70
N GLY A 48 15.02 -16.22 12.28
CA GLY A 48 16.42 -16.50 12.52
C GLY A 48 17.34 -16.37 11.31
N ARG A 49 16.80 -16.19 10.10
CA ARG A 49 17.60 -16.04 8.88
C ARG A 49 18.09 -14.59 8.71
N GLN A 50 19.19 -14.44 7.96
CA GLN A 50 19.81 -13.17 7.61
C GLN A 50 20.24 -13.22 6.15
N TYR A 51 19.99 -12.12 5.43
CA TYR A 51 20.29 -12.02 4.01
C TYR A 51 21.03 -10.72 3.74
N ASP A 52 22.10 -10.78 2.96
CA ASP A 52 22.81 -9.63 2.44
C ASP A 52 22.06 -9.00 1.26
N PHE A 53 21.38 -9.86 0.50
CA PHE A 53 20.64 -9.46 -0.67
C PHE A 53 19.25 -10.14 -0.68
N ILE A 54 18.21 -9.36 -0.91
CA ILE A 54 16.84 -9.84 -1.08
C ILE A 54 16.34 -9.34 -2.42
N TYR A 55 15.75 -10.23 -3.19
CA TYR A 55 15.08 -9.91 -4.44
C TYR A 55 13.62 -10.37 -4.36
N PHE A 56 12.70 -9.43 -4.53
CA PHE A 56 11.29 -9.71 -4.67
C PHE A 56 10.96 -9.71 -6.17
N ASP A 57 10.41 -10.80 -6.63
CA ASP A 57 9.82 -10.89 -7.96
C ASP A 57 8.31 -10.74 -7.85
N GLU A 58 7.69 -10.03 -8.80
CA GLU A 58 6.27 -9.70 -8.74
C GLU A 58 5.83 -9.05 -7.41
N GLY A 59 6.39 -7.88 -7.15
CA GLY A 59 6.19 -7.15 -5.88
C GLY A 59 4.74 -6.93 -5.47
N THR A 60 3.83 -6.84 -6.44
CA THR A 60 2.38 -6.74 -6.20
C THR A 60 1.72 -8.04 -5.72
N GLY A 61 2.46 -9.14 -5.66
CA GLY A 61 2.04 -10.37 -4.98
C GLY A 61 2.25 -10.34 -3.45
N PHE A 62 2.88 -9.31 -2.89
CA PHE A 62 3.21 -9.24 -1.47
C PHE A 62 2.43 -8.15 -0.75
N THR A 63 1.78 -8.49 0.34
CA THR A 63 1.20 -7.47 1.24
C THR A 63 2.32 -6.65 1.91
N TRP A 64 1.98 -5.46 2.43
CA TRP A 64 2.90 -4.61 3.17
C TRP A 64 3.54 -5.35 4.36
N GLU A 65 2.74 -6.12 5.08
CA GLU A 65 3.19 -6.89 6.25
C GLU A 65 4.17 -7.99 5.86
N CYS A 66 3.91 -8.68 4.75
CA CYS A 66 4.83 -9.71 4.22
C CYS A 66 6.14 -9.08 3.76
N PHE A 67 6.06 -7.95 3.03
CA PHE A 67 7.24 -7.20 2.61
C PHE A 67 8.09 -6.77 3.80
N THR A 68 7.52 -6.08 4.80
CA THR A 68 8.27 -5.58 5.96
C THR A 68 8.84 -6.72 6.80
N ALA A 69 8.12 -7.84 6.93
CA ALA A 69 8.61 -9.03 7.62
C ALA A 69 9.88 -9.60 6.98
N VAL A 70 9.91 -9.73 5.65
CA VAL A 70 11.08 -10.20 4.89
C VAL A 70 12.18 -9.13 4.85
N TYR A 71 11.81 -7.87 4.60
CA TYR A 71 12.72 -6.72 4.59
C TYR A 71 13.54 -6.62 5.87
N SER A 72 12.92 -6.88 7.04
CA SER A 72 13.60 -6.88 8.34
C SER A 72 14.74 -7.93 8.45
N ARG A 73 14.81 -8.87 7.52
CA ARG A 73 15.87 -9.91 7.44
C ARG A 73 17.05 -9.47 6.58
N ASN A 74 16.99 -8.33 5.92
CA ASN A 74 18.10 -7.75 5.16
C ASN A 74 19.14 -7.14 6.12
N ARG A 75 19.85 -8.02 6.81
CA ARG A 75 20.82 -7.73 7.86
C ARG A 75 21.99 -8.70 7.84
N GLY A 76 22.45 -9.05 6.64
CA GLY A 76 23.59 -9.93 6.47
C GLY A 76 24.87 -9.34 7.04
N MET A 77 25.89 -10.17 7.17
CA MET A 77 27.19 -9.82 7.77
C MET A 77 28.30 -9.70 6.73
N ALA A 78 27.97 -9.71 5.43
CA ALA A 78 28.93 -9.55 4.36
C ALA A 78 29.60 -8.17 4.38
N LYS A 79 30.72 -8.05 3.68
CA LYS A 79 31.49 -6.78 3.60
C LYS A 79 30.80 -5.70 2.80
N TRP A 80 29.74 -6.03 2.06
CA TRP A 80 28.94 -5.09 1.24
C TRP A 80 27.68 -4.64 1.93
N THR A 81 27.18 -3.51 1.47
CA THR A 81 25.91 -2.98 1.96
C THR A 81 24.76 -3.92 1.56
N CYS A 82 23.97 -4.33 2.53
CA CYS A 82 22.74 -5.09 2.31
C CYS A 82 21.81 -4.35 1.35
N LYS A 83 21.22 -5.08 0.39
CA LYS A 83 20.36 -4.50 -0.64
C LYS A 83 19.06 -5.28 -0.77
N VAL A 84 18.01 -4.55 -1.10
CA VAL A 84 16.72 -5.11 -1.53
C VAL A 84 16.43 -4.61 -2.94
N ARG A 85 15.99 -5.51 -3.80
CA ARG A 85 15.48 -5.19 -5.14
C ARG A 85 14.11 -5.81 -5.32
N MET A 86 13.32 -5.20 -6.17
CA MET A 86 11.97 -5.66 -6.47
C MET A 86 11.68 -5.40 -7.94
N THR A 87 11.11 -6.39 -8.62
CA THR A 87 10.40 -6.20 -9.89
C THR A 87 8.91 -6.24 -9.64
N THR A 88 8.12 -5.51 -10.40
CA THR A 88 6.68 -5.48 -10.23
C THR A 88 5.99 -4.94 -11.47
N ASN A 89 4.78 -5.40 -11.71
CA ASN A 89 3.84 -4.78 -12.63
C ASN A 89 2.99 -3.75 -11.88
N PRO A 90 2.45 -2.73 -12.56
CA PRO A 90 1.55 -1.75 -11.97
C PRO A 90 0.30 -2.41 -11.39
N LYS A 91 -0.08 -1.98 -10.18
CA LYS A 91 -1.36 -2.35 -9.56
C LYS A 91 -1.86 -1.18 -8.71
N ARG A 92 -3.00 -0.59 -9.09
CA ARG A 92 -3.51 0.67 -8.51
C ARG A 92 -3.75 0.57 -7.01
N ASN A 93 -4.51 -0.42 -6.58
CA ASN A 93 -4.95 -0.58 -5.19
C ASN A 93 -3.93 -1.33 -4.32
N HIS A 94 -2.64 -1.26 -4.68
CA HIS A 94 -1.58 -1.92 -3.93
C HIS A 94 -0.76 -0.91 -3.13
N TRP A 95 -0.20 -1.35 -1.99
CA TRP A 95 0.66 -0.51 -1.14
C TRP A 95 1.87 0.08 -1.90
N LEU A 96 2.37 -0.62 -2.92
CA LEU A 96 3.45 -0.13 -3.79
C LEU A 96 3.07 1.14 -4.53
N ARG A 97 1.84 1.27 -5.05
CA ARG A 97 1.39 2.49 -5.71
C ARG A 97 1.55 3.71 -4.80
N LYS A 98 1.19 3.54 -3.51
CA LYS A 98 1.33 4.59 -2.50
C LYS A 98 2.79 4.82 -2.11
N PHE A 99 3.58 3.76 -2.01
CA PHE A 99 5.02 3.86 -1.74
C PHE A 99 5.77 4.58 -2.87
N LEU A 100 5.30 4.45 -4.12
CA LEU A 100 5.85 5.07 -5.31
C LEU A 100 5.21 6.42 -5.67
N ASP A 101 4.29 6.93 -4.85
CA ASP A 101 3.44 8.08 -5.18
C ASP A 101 4.23 9.32 -5.68
N TRP A 102 5.38 9.59 -5.09
CA TRP A 102 6.24 10.68 -5.55
C TRP A 102 6.79 10.48 -6.96
N TYR A 103 7.01 9.23 -7.39
CA TYR A 103 7.54 8.94 -8.73
C TYR A 103 6.46 8.94 -9.81
N ILE A 104 5.20 8.74 -9.44
CA ILE A 104 4.07 8.51 -10.34
C ILE A 104 3.19 9.77 -10.39
N GLY A 105 2.92 10.24 -11.60
CA GLY A 105 2.03 11.37 -11.84
C GLY A 105 0.54 11.05 -11.63
N ALA A 106 -0.29 12.08 -11.68
CA ALA A 106 -1.74 11.94 -11.57
C ALA A 106 -2.34 11.11 -12.73
N ASP A 107 -1.65 11.04 -13.86
CA ASP A 107 -2.00 10.23 -15.03
C ASP A 107 -1.67 8.73 -14.86
N GLY A 108 -0.97 8.36 -13.79
CA GLY A 108 -0.56 6.99 -13.50
C GLY A 108 0.78 6.58 -14.10
N PHE A 109 1.45 7.46 -14.82
CA PHE A 109 2.76 7.20 -15.39
C PHE A 109 3.89 7.77 -14.54
N ILE A 110 5.09 7.25 -14.75
CA ILE A 110 6.27 7.82 -14.11
C ILE A 110 6.50 9.26 -14.59
N ILE A 111 6.87 10.11 -13.66
CA ILE A 111 7.33 11.47 -13.97
C ILE A 111 8.77 11.36 -14.47
N PRO A 112 9.07 11.69 -15.75
CA PRO A 112 10.38 11.42 -16.37
C PRO A 112 11.57 11.98 -15.60
N GLU A 113 11.43 13.18 -15.01
CA GLU A 113 12.47 13.84 -14.23
C GLU A 113 12.75 13.14 -12.89
N ARG A 114 11.87 12.20 -12.49
CA ARG A 114 11.97 11.45 -11.24
C ARG A 114 12.43 10.01 -11.43
N ASP A 115 12.52 9.55 -12.69
CA ASP A 115 13.01 8.21 -13.01
C ASP A 115 14.46 8.05 -12.55
N GLY A 116 14.72 7.02 -11.76
CA GLY A 116 16.05 6.75 -11.21
C GLY A 116 16.53 7.70 -10.12
N VAL A 117 15.77 8.71 -9.74
CA VAL A 117 16.16 9.63 -8.67
C VAL A 117 16.19 8.90 -7.33
N VAL A 118 17.28 9.12 -6.59
CA VAL A 118 17.43 8.53 -5.25
C VAL A 118 16.72 9.40 -4.24
N ARG A 119 15.82 8.80 -3.46
CA ARG A 119 15.20 9.40 -2.29
C ARG A 119 15.52 8.60 -1.03
N TYR A 120 15.23 9.18 0.11
CA TYR A 120 15.47 8.55 1.41
C TYR A 120 14.17 8.39 2.18
N PHE A 121 14.08 7.29 2.95
CA PHE A 121 12.88 7.01 3.71
C PHE A 121 13.18 6.37 5.07
N TYR A 122 12.22 6.53 5.96
CA TYR A 122 12.16 5.85 7.25
C TYR A 122 10.74 5.34 7.49
N ILE A 123 10.61 4.07 7.90
CA ILE A 123 9.32 3.48 8.27
C ILE A 123 9.06 3.84 9.73
N ASN A 124 8.16 4.80 9.95
CA ASN A 124 7.90 5.41 11.25
C ASN A 124 6.74 4.76 12.03
N GLY A 125 6.10 3.75 11.47
CA GLY A 125 4.96 3.03 12.05
C GLY A 125 4.72 1.68 11.38
N GLU A 126 3.49 1.21 11.39
CA GLU A 126 3.16 -0.15 10.96
C GLU A 126 2.64 -0.23 9.52
N THR A 127 2.17 0.88 8.96
CA THR A 127 1.55 0.93 7.64
C THR A 127 2.41 1.66 6.62
N VAL A 128 2.09 1.52 5.34
CA VAL A 128 2.75 2.28 4.28
C VAL A 128 2.52 3.79 4.42
N ASN A 129 1.44 4.20 5.10
CA ASN A 129 1.15 5.60 5.37
C ASN A 129 2.11 6.25 6.37
N ASP A 130 2.77 5.42 7.17
CA ASP A 130 3.72 5.87 8.19
C ASP A 130 5.15 6.00 7.62
N VAL A 131 5.33 5.83 6.32
CA VAL A 131 6.64 6.01 5.67
C VAL A 131 6.89 7.49 5.46
N VAL A 132 7.96 7.99 6.06
CA VAL A 132 8.41 9.38 5.92
C VAL A 132 9.51 9.45 4.87
N TRP A 133 9.37 10.39 3.93
CA TRP A 133 10.25 10.57 2.80
C TRP A 133 10.96 11.91 2.83
N GLY A 134 12.14 11.96 2.21
CA GLY A 134 12.90 13.19 1.99
C GLY A 134 13.96 13.02 0.90
N ASP A 135 14.49 14.14 0.43
CA ASP A 135 15.54 14.16 -0.60
C ASP A 135 16.93 13.98 0.02
N THR A 136 17.03 14.12 1.33
CA THR A 136 18.25 13.86 2.10
C THR A 136 17.93 13.07 3.38
N LYS A 137 18.95 12.38 3.90
CA LYS A 137 18.81 11.69 5.20
C LYS A 137 18.57 12.69 6.34
N GLU A 138 19.13 13.86 6.26
CA GLU A 138 18.99 14.95 7.22
C GLU A 138 17.56 15.47 7.29
N GLU A 139 16.89 15.55 6.15
CA GLU A 139 15.48 15.94 6.06
C GLU A 139 14.58 14.92 6.73
N VAL A 140 14.72 13.64 6.38
CA VAL A 140 13.97 12.54 7.00
C VAL A 140 14.22 12.49 8.51
N TYR A 141 15.48 12.66 8.93
CA TYR A 141 15.81 12.67 10.34
C TYR A 141 15.11 13.80 11.11
N ARG A 142 15.08 15.02 10.55
CA ARG A 142 14.36 16.14 11.20
C ARG A 142 12.89 15.84 11.43
N GLN A 143 12.23 15.17 10.48
CA GLN A 143 10.81 14.79 10.57
C GLN A 143 10.57 13.67 11.60
N CYS A 144 11.50 12.73 11.72
CA CYS A 144 11.36 11.53 12.56
C CYS A 144 12.27 11.55 13.81
N LYS A 145 12.86 12.70 14.15
CA LYS A 145 13.91 12.84 15.17
C LYS A 145 13.59 12.10 16.48
N ILE A 146 12.40 12.32 17.02
CA ILE A 146 11.99 11.76 18.32
C ILE A 146 12.02 10.22 18.29
N ASN A 147 11.50 9.60 17.24
CA ASN A 147 11.41 8.15 17.12
C ASN A 147 12.77 7.53 16.81
N ILE A 148 13.56 8.17 15.96
CA ILE A 148 14.91 7.71 15.64
C ILE A 148 15.81 7.80 16.86
N ASP A 149 15.82 8.93 17.58
CA ASP A 149 16.64 9.11 18.77
C ASP A 149 16.24 8.14 19.89
N ARG A 150 14.94 7.91 20.09
CA ARG A 150 14.44 6.91 21.04
C ARG A 150 14.93 5.50 20.68
N THR A 151 14.89 5.14 19.42
CA THR A 151 15.37 3.85 18.92
C THR A 151 16.88 3.72 19.11
N LEU A 152 17.64 4.74 18.74
CA LEU A 152 19.10 4.77 18.92
C LEU A 152 19.48 4.68 20.39
N ALA A 153 18.83 5.42 21.28
CA ALA A 153 19.08 5.36 22.72
C ALA A 153 18.84 3.95 23.28
N LYS A 154 17.78 3.26 22.82
CA LYS A 154 17.48 1.88 23.22
C LYS A 154 18.55 0.89 22.79
N PHE A 155 19.13 1.04 21.59
CA PHE A 155 20.09 0.09 21.04
C PHE A 155 21.55 0.48 21.33
N ASN A 156 21.93 1.74 21.27
CA ASN A 156 23.30 2.21 21.49
C ASN A 156 23.75 2.11 22.94
N GLY A 157 22.82 2.10 23.90
CA GLY A 157 23.14 1.84 25.31
C GLY A 157 23.79 0.47 25.57
N LYS A 158 23.77 -0.45 24.58
CA LYS A 158 24.33 -1.80 24.69
C LYS A 158 25.51 -2.07 23.75
N THR A 159 25.60 -1.43 22.58
CA THR A 159 26.60 -1.79 21.54
C THR A 159 27.13 -0.61 20.71
N GLY A 160 26.61 0.54 20.81
CA GLY A 160 27.16 1.86 20.74
C GLY A 160 27.66 2.48 19.44
N LYS A 161 27.29 2.07 18.19
CA LYS A 161 27.87 2.73 16.98
C LYS A 161 26.87 3.18 15.92
N SER A 162 25.59 2.87 16.04
CA SER A 162 24.59 3.25 15.02
C SER A 162 24.23 4.73 15.10
N THR A 163 24.10 5.36 13.97
CA THR A 163 23.70 6.75 13.81
C THR A 163 22.33 6.84 13.12
N TYR A 164 21.71 8.01 13.07
CA TYR A 164 20.47 8.20 12.32
C TYR A 164 20.63 7.85 10.84
N LYS A 165 21.85 8.01 10.27
CA LYS A 165 22.13 7.68 8.87
C LYS A 165 21.97 6.18 8.56
N ASP A 166 22.17 5.34 9.56
CA ASP A 166 22.01 3.88 9.43
C ASP A 166 20.54 3.46 9.47
N MET A 167 19.72 4.24 10.17
CA MET A 167 18.27 4.02 10.27
C MET A 167 17.53 4.39 9.00
N ILE A 168 17.99 5.40 8.27
CA ILE A 168 17.36 5.96 7.08
C ILE A 168 17.91 5.25 5.84
N LYS A 169 17.01 4.70 5.02
CA LYS A 169 17.38 3.93 3.83
C LYS A 169 17.22 4.76 2.57
N SER A 170 18.03 4.46 1.57
CA SER A 170 17.87 5.00 0.22
C SER A 170 16.94 4.13 -0.61
N PHE A 171 16.22 4.74 -1.51
CA PHE A 171 15.33 4.10 -2.45
C PHE A 171 15.45 4.77 -3.82
N THR A 172 15.30 3.99 -4.88
CA THR A 172 15.16 4.49 -6.24
C THR A 172 14.21 3.60 -7.01
N PHE A 173 13.47 4.18 -7.92
CA PHE A 173 12.54 3.50 -8.81
C PHE A 173 12.95 3.77 -10.26
N TYR A 174 12.90 2.74 -11.09
CA TYR A 174 13.14 2.80 -12.52
C TYR A 174 11.94 2.22 -13.25
N GLU A 175 11.48 2.92 -14.26
CA GLU A 175 10.47 2.40 -15.16
C GLU A 175 11.08 1.34 -16.09
N GLY A 176 10.41 0.20 -16.21
CA GLY A 176 10.76 -0.87 -17.13
C GLY A 176 9.67 -1.07 -18.18
N LYS A 177 9.63 -0.23 -19.23
CA LYS A 177 8.68 -0.45 -20.32
C LYS A 177 9.07 -1.64 -21.18
N MET A 178 8.07 -2.41 -21.61
CA MET A 178 8.30 -3.51 -22.56
C MET A 178 8.92 -3.00 -23.86
N SER A 179 8.53 -1.82 -24.34
CA SER A 179 9.11 -1.17 -25.52
C SER A 179 10.62 -0.90 -25.42
N GLY A 180 11.16 -0.80 -24.20
CA GLY A 180 12.59 -0.66 -23.94
C GLY A 180 13.34 -1.99 -23.86
N ASN A 181 12.66 -3.13 -23.81
CA ASN A 181 13.29 -4.44 -23.68
C ASN A 181 13.61 -5.04 -25.06
N LYS A 182 14.66 -4.49 -25.69
CA LYS A 182 15.10 -4.94 -27.03
C LYS A 182 15.37 -6.45 -27.08
N ALA A 183 15.91 -7.04 -26.02
CA ALA A 183 16.23 -8.47 -26.00
C ALA A 183 15.00 -9.35 -26.18
N ILE A 184 13.89 -9.00 -25.55
CA ILE A 184 12.63 -9.74 -25.73
C ILE A 184 12.01 -9.45 -27.10
N LEU A 185 11.99 -8.18 -27.51
CA LEU A 185 11.39 -7.79 -28.79
C LEU A 185 12.12 -8.40 -29.99
N ASP A 186 13.46 -8.49 -29.93
CA ASP A 186 14.29 -9.08 -30.96
C ASP A 186 14.19 -10.63 -31.00
N SER A 187 14.05 -11.26 -29.83
CA SER A 187 13.97 -12.73 -29.73
C SER A 187 12.57 -13.30 -29.92
N ASN A 188 11.54 -12.54 -29.59
CA ASN A 188 10.15 -12.96 -29.67
C ASN A 188 9.21 -11.79 -30.03
N SER A 189 9.14 -11.47 -31.32
CA SER A 189 8.27 -10.40 -31.83
C SER A 189 6.77 -10.65 -31.58
N GLY A 190 6.36 -11.90 -31.34
CA GLY A 190 4.98 -12.27 -31.00
C GLY A 190 4.61 -12.01 -29.54
N TYR A 191 5.57 -11.74 -28.68
CA TYR A 191 5.33 -11.56 -27.24
C TYR A 191 4.39 -10.38 -26.93
N VAL A 192 4.53 -9.27 -27.65
CA VAL A 192 3.61 -8.12 -27.55
C VAL A 192 2.15 -8.52 -27.82
N GLY A 193 1.94 -9.34 -28.84
CA GLY A 193 0.62 -9.88 -29.17
C GLY A 193 0.07 -10.79 -28.06
N SER A 194 0.93 -11.60 -27.45
CA SER A 194 0.53 -12.49 -26.36
C SER A 194 0.09 -11.70 -25.11
N VAL A 195 0.78 -10.61 -24.78
CA VAL A 195 0.39 -9.75 -23.65
C VAL A 195 -0.87 -8.94 -23.98
N ALA A 196 -1.04 -8.51 -25.24
CA ALA A 196 -2.25 -7.81 -25.67
C ALA A 196 -3.54 -8.66 -25.57
N VAL A 197 -3.41 -9.99 -25.56
CA VAL A 197 -4.54 -10.94 -25.40
C VAL A 197 -5.00 -11.05 -23.94
N MET A 198 -4.18 -10.61 -22.95
CA MET A 198 -4.52 -10.70 -21.51
C MET A 198 -5.69 -9.82 -21.08
N GLY A 199 -6.32 -9.07 -21.99
CA GLY A 199 -7.42 -8.16 -21.69
C GLY A 199 -6.99 -6.68 -21.67
N GLY A 200 -7.90 -5.79 -22.13
CA GLY A 200 -7.54 -4.41 -22.45
C GLY A 200 -6.90 -3.61 -21.33
N ARG A 201 -7.37 -3.74 -20.10
CA ARG A 201 -6.87 -2.94 -18.94
C ARG A 201 -5.57 -3.51 -18.37
N GLU A 202 -5.51 -4.80 -18.16
CA GLU A 202 -4.30 -5.45 -17.62
C GLU A 202 -3.14 -5.37 -18.63
N ALA A 203 -3.43 -5.55 -19.93
CA ALA A 203 -2.47 -5.33 -20.99
C ALA A 203 -1.97 -3.88 -20.99
N GLN A 204 -2.84 -2.91 -20.81
CA GLN A 204 -2.49 -1.49 -20.72
C GLN A 204 -1.60 -1.20 -19.50
N ALA A 205 -1.93 -1.73 -18.34
CA ALA A 205 -1.09 -1.59 -17.16
C ALA A 205 0.31 -2.18 -17.40
N ASN A 206 0.39 -3.39 -17.93
CA ASN A 206 1.64 -4.13 -18.08
C ASN A 206 2.49 -3.64 -19.26
N LEU A 207 1.86 -3.27 -20.39
CA LEU A 207 2.58 -2.78 -21.58
C LEU A 207 3.01 -1.33 -21.47
N GLU A 208 2.14 -0.49 -20.92
CA GLU A 208 2.34 0.95 -20.86
C GLU A 208 2.93 1.44 -19.52
N GLY A 209 2.89 0.59 -18.49
CA GLY A 209 3.38 0.94 -17.17
C GLY A 209 2.44 1.86 -16.37
N ASN A 210 1.13 1.84 -16.66
CA ASN A 210 0.16 2.71 -16.02
C ASN A 210 -0.29 2.18 -14.65
N TRP A 211 0.02 2.90 -13.59
CA TRP A 211 -0.31 2.57 -12.20
C TRP A 211 -1.73 2.96 -11.77
N ASN A 212 -2.49 3.63 -12.61
CA ASN A 212 -3.88 4.03 -12.33
C ASN A 212 -4.90 3.13 -13.01
N VAL A 213 -4.45 2.11 -13.75
CA VAL A 213 -5.37 1.16 -14.39
C VAL A 213 -5.90 0.18 -13.33
N ASP A 214 -7.21 0.04 -13.29
CA ASP A 214 -7.88 -0.96 -12.45
C ASP A 214 -7.66 -2.36 -13.05
N THR A 215 -7.21 -3.29 -12.21
CA THR A 215 -7.00 -4.69 -12.60
C THR A 215 -8.28 -5.51 -12.43
N GLU A 216 -8.32 -6.75 -12.92
CA GLU A 216 -9.51 -7.62 -12.88
C GLU A 216 -10.11 -7.82 -11.47
N GLU A 217 -9.31 -7.71 -10.42
CA GLU A 217 -9.83 -7.79 -9.04
C GLU A 217 -10.82 -6.66 -8.70
N ASP A 218 -10.81 -5.55 -9.46
CA ASP A 218 -11.75 -4.44 -9.31
C ASP A 218 -13.03 -4.63 -10.15
N PHE A 219 -13.11 -5.66 -11.03
CA PHE A 219 -14.29 -5.92 -11.86
C PHE A 219 -15.50 -6.41 -11.06
N ASP A 220 -15.27 -7.08 -9.94
CA ASP A 220 -16.34 -7.53 -9.04
C ASP A 220 -16.86 -6.40 -8.12
N ALA A 221 -16.20 -5.25 -8.13
CA ALA A 221 -16.67 -4.08 -7.40
C ALA A 221 -17.91 -3.50 -8.11
N PRO A 222 -19.02 -3.27 -7.40
CA PRO A 222 -20.26 -2.70 -7.98
C PRO A 222 -20.04 -1.32 -8.61
N ILE A 223 -19.03 -0.61 -8.17
CA ILE A 223 -18.64 0.72 -8.65
C ILE A 223 -17.14 0.68 -8.95
N SER A 224 -16.75 1.05 -10.19
CA SER A 224 -15.32 1.13 -10.51
C SER A 224 -14.66 2.30 -9.75
N ASN A 225 -13.35 2.19 -9.49
CA ASN A 225 -12.60 3.30 -8.88
C ASN A 225 -12.61 4.57 -9.74
N THR A 226 -12.75 4.43 -11.05
CA THR A 226 -12.89 5.55 -11.99
C THR A 226 -14.20 6.28 -11.74
N ASP A 227 -15.30 5.53 -11.63
CA ASP A 227 -16.62 6.11 -11.36
C ASP A 227 -16.67 6.72 -9.95
N ALA A 228 -16.10 6.04 -8.96
CA ALA A 228 -15.99 6.57 -7.61
C ALA A 228 -15.21 7.90 -7.57
N ASN A 229 -14.09 8.00 -8.31
CA ASN A 229 -13.35 9.26 -8.40
C ASN A 229 -14.11 10.36 -9.16
N GLN A 230 -14.92 10.01 -10.15
CA GLN A 230 -15.75 10.99 -10.84
C GLN A 230 -16.77 11.63 -9.91
N CYS A 231 -17.23 10.92 -8.88
CA CYS A 231 -18.13 11.48 -7.86
C CYS A 231 -17.51 12.69 -7.13
N PHE A 232 -16.18 12.77 -7.01
CA PHE A 232 -15.48 13.90 -6.40
C PHE A 232 -15.17 15.04 -7.37
N LEU A 233 -15.41 14.85 -8.67
CA LEU A 233 -15.19 15.85 -9.71
C LEU A 233 -16.50 16.49 -10.18
N ASN A 234 -17.64 15.94 -9.79
CA ASN A 234 -18.94 16.47 -10.12
C ASN A 234 -19.20 17.77 -9.36
N ASP A 235 -19.95 18.68 -9.97
CA ASP A 235 -20.49 19.88 -9.32
C ASP A 235 -21.97 19.61 -8.96
N PRO A 236 -22.22 19.04 -7.77
CA PRO A 236 -23.58 18.62 -7.40
C PRO A 236 -24.45 19.83 -7.09
N GLN A 237 -25.72 19.75 -7.48
CA GLN A 237 -26.70 20.79 -7.14
C GLN A 237 -26.96 20.81 -5.64
N ILE A 238 -26.72 21.97 -5.04
CA ILE A 238 -27.00 22.25 -3.63
C ILE A 238 -28.40 22.91 -3.58
N ASN A 239 -29.31 22.34 -2.78
CA ASN A 239 -30.70 22.81 -2.68
C ASN A 239 -31.10 23.24 -1.27
N ASN A 240 -30.16 23.26 -0.31
CA ASN A 240 -30.33 23.51 1.11
C ASN A 240 -31.23 22.49 1.86
N ASP A 241 -31.54 21.37 1.25
CA ASP A 241 -32.19 20.24 1.90
C ASP A 241 -31.14 19.36 2.49
N LYS A 242 -30.90 19.51 3.79
CA LYS A 242 -29.80 18.81 4.50
C LYS A 242 -30.29 17.57 5.20
N TRP A 243 -29.54 16.49 5.05
CA TRP A 243 -29.81 15.17 5.65
C TRP A 243 -28.55 14.56 6.25
N VAL A 244 -28.73 13.66 7.20
CA VAL A 244 -27.67 12.73 7.64
C VAL A 244 -28.11 11.31 7.34
N THR A 245 -27.26 10.53 6.70
CA THR A 245 -27.43 9.07 6.56
C THR A 245 -26.41 8.35 7.39
N CYS A 246 -26.80 7.24 8.05
CA CYS A 246 -25.93 6.48 8.93
C CYS A 246 -25.94 5.00 8.59
N ASP A 247 -24.75 4.43 8.51
CA ASP A 247 -24.49 3.00 8.53
C ASP A 247 -24.13 2.59 9.96
N LEU A 248 -24.97 1.77 10.59
CA LEU A 248 -24.81 1.38 11.98
C LEU A 248 -23.82 0.24 12.11
N ALA A 249 -22.79 0.45 12.92
CA ALA A 249 -21.93 -0.63 13.41
C ALA A 249 -22.30 -1.00 14.83
N ASP A 250 -22.41 -2.29 15.09
CA ASP A 250 -22.52 -2.86 16.43
C ASP A 250 -21.13 -2.99 17.06
N THR A 251 -21.02 -3.56 18.25
CA THR A 251 -19.79 -3.72 19.05
C THR A 251 -18.63 -4.50 18.39
N GLY A 252 -18.68 -4.69 17.06
CA GLY A 252 -17.68 -5.39 16.24
C GLY A 252 -16.49 -4.54 15.81
N THR A 253 -15.83 -4.98 14.74
CA THR A 253 -14.70 -4.30 14.10
C THR A 253 -15.13 -3.22 13.10
N ASP A 254 -16.41 -3.16 12.76
CA ASP A 254 -16.97 -2.26 11.79
C ASP A 254 -17.04 -0.82 12.33
N ASN A 255 -17.00 0.15 11.43
CA ASN A 255 -17.10 1.54 11.80
C ASN A 255 -18.55 2.01 11.74
N PHE A 256 -18.99 2.78 12.74
CA PHE A 256 -20.19 3.59 12.61
C PHE A 256 -19.90 4.78 11.71
N LEU A 257 -20.60 4.90 10.59
CA LEU A 257 -20.37 5.93 9.59
C LEU A 257 -21.62 6.78 9.40
N CYS A 258 -21.48 8.10 9.44
CA CYS A 258 -22.52 9.03 9.05
C CYS A 258 -22.02 9.97 7.97
N LEU A 259 -22.90 10.31 7.02
CA LEU A 259 -22.63 11.25 5.95
C LEU A 259 -23.63 12.40 6.05
N ALA A 260 -23.15 13.66 6.05
CA ALA A 260 -23.98 14.84 5.98
C ALA A 260 -24.13 15.29 4.53
N TRP A 261 -25.38 15.45 4.09
CA TRP A 261 -25.76 15.76 2.72
C TRP A 261 -26.40 17.14 2.61
N ASN A 262 -26.19 17.80 1.47
CA ASN A 262 -26.98 18.95 1.02
C ASN A 262 -27.42 18.68 -0.42
N GLY A 263 -28.67 18.30 -0.63
CA GLY A 263 -29.08 17.64 -1.85
C GLY A 263 -28.31 16.34 -2.09
N PHE A 264 -27.62 16.23 -3.24
CA PHE A 264 -26.75 15.08 -3.56
C PHE A 264 -25.26 15.30 -3.24
N HIS A 265 -24.94 16.37 -2.52
CA HIS A 265 -23.58 16.69 -2.12
C HIS A 265 -23.29 16.23 -0.70
N VAL A 266 -22.36 15.29 -0.53
CA VAL A 266 -21.80 14.96 0.79
C VAL A 266 -20.79 16.04 1.14
N PHE A 267 -21.06 16.82 2.17
CA PHE A 267 -20.20 17.94 2.56
C PHE A 267 -19.41 17.69 3.86
N ASP A 268 -19.82 16.68 4.67
CA ASP A 268 -19.07 16.27 5.87
C ASP A 268 -19.40 14.81 6.22
N TYR A 269 -18.58 14.22 7.08
CA TYR A 269 -18.77 12.85 7.55
C TYR A 269 -18.30 12.66 9.00
N LEU A 270 -18.89 11.65 9.68
CA LEU A 270 -18.52 11.21 11.02
C LEU A 270 -18.19 9.73 10.98
N ILE A 271 -17.00 9.35 11.46
CA ILE A 271 -16.59 7.94 11.61
C ILE A 271 -16.26 7.68 13.06
N LEU A 272 -16.93 6.71 13.69
CA LEU A 272 -16.65 6.25 15.04
C LEU A 272 -16.20 4.79 15.03
N LYS A 273 -15.25 4.47 15.90
CA LYS A 273 -14.70 3.12 16.04
C LYS A 273 -14.87 2.63 17.46
N GLN A 274 -15.33 1.39 17.61
CA GLN A 274 -15.45 0.70 18.91
C GLN A 274 -16.20 1.54 19.96
N THR A 275 -17.34 2.12 19.57
CA THR A 275 -18.21 2.92 20.42
C THR A 275 -19.46 2.15 20.84
N THR A 276 -20.07 2.57 21.95
CA THR A 276 -21.33 1.99 22.41
C THR A 276 -22.51 2.63 21.68
N PRO A 277 -23.70 1.96 21.60
CA PRO A 277 -24.91 2.51 21.00
C PRO A 277 -25.26 3.92 21.51
N ARG A 278 -25.13 4.14 22.80
CA ARG A 278 -25.37 5.46 23.41
C ARG A 278 -24.38 6.51 22.91
N GLN A 279 -23.08 6.19 22.86
CA GLN A 279 -22.07 7.10 22.35
C GLN A 279 -22.28 7.42 20.87
N ASN A 280 -22.71 6.43 20.07
CA ASN A 280 -23.04 6.63 18.67
C ASN A 280 -24.19 7.65 18.53
N ALA A 281 -25.28 7.48 19.29
CA ALA A 281 -26.44 8.37 19.25
C ALA A 281 -26.07 9.79 19.72
N GLU A 282 -25.36 9.93 20.84
CA GLU A 282 -24.91 11.24 21.34
C GLU A 282 -24.02 11.98 20.32
N ARG A 283 -23.10 11.25 19.67
CA ARG A 283 -22.22 11.83 18.65
C ARG A 283 -22.94 12.17 17.34
N LEU A 284 -23.88 11.32 16.94
CA LEU A 284 -24.74 11.58 15.78
C LEU A 284 -25.60 12.84 15.99
N GLU A 285 -26.23 12.99 17.14
CA GLU A 285 -27.04 14.16 17.46
C GLU A 285 -26.18 15.44 17.46
N MET A 286 -24.99 15.40 18.08
CA MET A 286 -24.05 16.53 18.03
C MET A 286 -23.62 16.87 16.60
N PHE A 287 -23.36 15.85 15.77
CA PHE A 287 -22.98 16.03 14.37
C PHE A 287 -24.12 16.68 13.55
N ALA A 288 -25.34 16.20 13.72
CA ALA A 288 -26.52 16.82 13.09
C ALA A 288 -26.72 18.28 13.54
N GLN A 289 -26.63 18.56 14.84
CA GLN A 289 -26.73 19.91 15.40
C GLN A 289 -25.66 20.86 14.88
N GLN A 290 -24.39 20.36 14.76
CA GLN A 290 -23.26 21.15 14.22
C GLN A 290 -23.56 21.69 12.81
N HIS A 291 -24.36 20.97 12.05
CA HIS A 291 -24.68 21.28 10.64
C HIS A 291 -26.08 21.87 10.46
N ASP A 292 -26.79 22.22 11.54
CA ASP A 292 -28.14 22.68 11.52
C ASP A 292 -29.12 21.71 10.83
N ILE A 293 -28.97 20.40 11.11
CA ILE A 293 -29.81 19.32 10.60
C ILE A 293 -30.76 18.86 11.70
N SER A 294 -32.09 18.86 11.40
CA SER A 294 -33.11 18.36 12.32
C SER A 294 -32.96 16.86 12.55
N ASN A 295 -33.28 16.39 13.76
CA ASN A 295 -33.32 14.97 14.09
C ASN A 295 -34.27 14.17 13.16
N SER A 296 -35.32 14.77 12.65
CA SER A 296 -36.24 14.18 11.66
C SER A 296 -35.62 14.00 10.24
N HIS A 297 -34.45 14.58 10.03
CA HIS A 297 -33.67 14.46 8.79
C HIS A 297 -32.45 13.52 8.97
N ILE A 298 -32.45 12.66 10.00
CA ILE A 298 -31.49 11.61 10.21
C ILE A 298 -32.10 10.29 9.74
N ILE A 299 -31.44 9.63 8.80
CA ILE A 299 -31.82 8.30 8.25
C ILE A 299 -30.73 7.30 8.63
N TYR A 300 -31.10 6.10 9.06
CA TYR A 300 -30.15 5.07 9.40
C TYR A 300 -30.58 3.68 8.93
N ASP A 301 -29.62 2.78 8.71
CA ASP A 301 -29.88 1.40 8.36
C ASP A 301 -30.35 0.61 9.60
N ALA A 302 -31.63 0.23 9.61
CA ALA A 302 -32.27 -0.49 10.70
C ALA A 302 -31.97 -2.01 10.73
N VAL A 303 -31.23 -2.54 9.77
CA VAL A 303 -30.88 -3.98 9.71
C VAL A 303 -30.12 -4.44 10.96
N ARG A 304 -29.33 -3.56 11.55
CA ARG A 304 -28.57 -3.81 12.79
C ARG A 304 -29.32 -3.42 14.08
N GLY A 305 -30.59 -3.05 13.97
CA GLY A 305 -31.43 -2.68 15.11
C GLY A 305 -31.88 -1.24 15.09
N THR A 306 -32.83 -0.91 15.95
CA THR A 306 -33.48 0.42 16.02
C THR A 306 -33.01 1.24 17.22
N TYR A 307 -31.84 0.94 17.78
CA TYR A 307 -31.38 1.59 19.02
C TYR A 307 -31.22 3.10 18.91
N ILE A 308 -31.03 3.64 17.68
CA ILE A 308 -30.97 5.09 17.48
C ILE A 308 -32.28 5.76 17.93
N ASN A 309 -33.44 5.16 17.64
CA ASN A 309 -34.73 5.71 18.06
C ASN A 309 -34.93 5.73 19.58
N ASP A 310 -34.20 4.92 20.34
CA ASP A 310 -34.26 4.99 21.81
C ASP A 310 -33.65 6.30 22.35
N TYR A 311 -32.76 6.94 21.59
CA TYR A 311 -32.08 8.18 21.94
C TYR A 311 -32.52 9.37 21.08
N ILE A 312 -32.80 9.14 19.81
CA ILE A 312 -33.26 10.13 18.82
C ILE A 312 -34.58 9.65 18.21
N PRO A 313 -35.72 9.84 18.90
CA PRO A 313 -37.00 9.26 18.48
C PRO A 313 -37.50 9.71 17.11
N GLU A 314 -37.05 10.87 16.63
CA GLU A 314 -37.47 11.46 15.35
C GLU A 314 -36.65 10.91 14.16
N ALA A 315 -35.54 10.18 14.42
CA ALA A 315 -34.74 9.61 13.36
C ALA A 315 -35.51 8.50 12.59
N ILE A 316 -35.26 8.41 11.30
CA ILE A 316 -35.95 7.52 10.37
C ILE A 316 -35.11 6.24 10.18
N PRO A 317 -35.69 5.07 10.52
CA PRO A 317 -35.04 3.78 10.32
C PRO A 317 -35.09 3.31 8.86
#